data_b2b09c3552cbcc9dfc03c93559f83ffc
#
_entry.id   b2b09c3552cbcc9dfc03c93559f83ffc
#
_cell.length_a   1.000
_cell.length_b   1.000
_cell.length_c   1.000
_cell.angle_alpha   90.00
_cell.angle_beta   90.00
_cell.angle_gamma   90.00
#
_symmetry.space_group_name_H-M   'P 1'
#
loop_
_entity.id
_entity.type
_entity.pdbx_description
1 polymer ?
#
loop_
_entity_poly.entity_id
_entity_poly.type
_entity_poly.pdbx_seq_one_letter_code
_entity_poly.pdbx_strand_id
1 'polypeptide(L)'
;ERGEENNGDVADDKEVKAEENISDAVQYPVEQKWWTEALDTVKSLGCKSVTMAKVPAFAPHDTEQMATTYAAYFERVAALAAERGMKFCYHPSSAELKATDGVSFFDLIAQKCDKEKVWFQIDTFEALQAGVDVISLLEQYKGRVLSLHLHDRSVVCDSGEIDFDKVIKRGYECGVKLIIVEQRHFTLPPMNCVERSLQNVLTLASVRL
;
A
#
# COMPACT_ATOMS: atom_id res chain seq x y z
N GLU A 1 -61.67 -3.69 30.39
CA GLU A 1 -61.73 -3.12 29.02
C GLU A 1 -60.34 -2.89 28.49
N ARG A 2 -60.08 -3.60 27.36
CA ARG A 2 -59.05 -3.36 26.33
C ARG A 2 -57.61 -3.25 26.82
N GLY A 3 -56.72 -4.13 26.57
CA GLY A 3 -56.39 -4.79 25.30
C GLY A 3 -55.54 -3.92 24.43
N GLU A 4 -54.22 -4.00 24.55
CA GLU A 4 -53.34 -3.54 23.49
C GLU A 4 -52.13 -4.45 23.38
N GLU A 5 -51.95 -4.87 22.17
CA GLU A 5 -50.99 -5.84 21.67
C GLU A 5 -49.59 -5.28 21.68
N ASN A 6 -48.69 -6.06 22.17
CA ASN A 6 -47.27 -5.82 22.12
C ASN A 6 -46.73 -6.43 20.82
N ASN A 7 -46.54 -5.65 19.80
CA ASN A 7 -45.76 -6.02 18.63
C ASN A 7 -44.28 -5.87 18.94
N GLY A 8 -43.68 -6.94 19.38
CA GLY A 8 -42.25 -7.07 19.44
C GLY A 8 -41.68 -7.24 18.02
N ASP A 9 -41.16 -6.17 17.46
CA ASP A 9 -40.27 -6.28 16.30
C ASP A 9 -39.00 -7.00 16.75
N VAL A 10 -38.92 -8.25 16.38
CA VAL A 10 -37.68 -9.01 16.39
C VAL A 10 -36.83 -8.45 15.26
N ALA A 11 -35.89 -7.59 15.60
CA ALA A 11 -34.80 -7.25 14.70
C ALA A 11 -34.07 -8.55 14.35
N ASP A 12 -34.26 -8.98 13.12
CA ASP A 12 -33.58 -10.10 12.51
C ASP A 12 -32.08 -9.72 12.42
N ASP A 13 -31.32 -10.16 13.40
CA ASP A 13 -29.85 -10.11 13.39
C ASP A 13 -29.37 -11.00 12.24
N LYS A 14 -29.35 -10.41 11.06
CA LYS A 14 -28.54 -10.93 9.97
C LYS A 14 -27.10 -10.65 10.31
N GLU A 15 -26.51 -11.53 11.13
CA GLU A 15 -25.07 -11.78 11.05
C GLU A 15 -24.75 -12.10 9.59
N VAL A 16 -24.30 -11.10 8.87
CA VAL A 16 -23.71 -11.28 7.56
C VAL A 16 -22.45 -12.09 7.80
N LYS A 17 -22.54 -13.38 7.53
CA LYS A 17 -21.40 -14.29 7.54
C LYS A 17 -20.37 -13.75 6.55
N ALA A 18 -19.40 -13.01 7.06
CA ALA A 18 -18.28 -12.46 6.28
C ALA A 18 -17.44 -13.57 5.62
N GLU A 19 -17.56 -14.81 6.11
CA GLU A 19 -16.79 -15.96 5.64
C GLU A 19 -17.25 -16.51 4.27
N GLU A 20 -18.52 -16.38 3.89
CA GLU A 20 -19.01 -16.88 2.60
C GLU A 20 -18.68 -15.95 1.43
N ASN A 21 -18.40 -14.66 1.70
CA ASN A 21 -18.14 -13.69 0.63
C ASN A 21 -16.68 -13.65 0.13
N ILE A 22 -15.74 -14.27 0.81
CA ILE A 22 -14.32 -14.18 0.42
C ILE A 22 -13.95 -15.25 -0.60
N SER A 23 -14.53 -16.45 -0.53
CA SER A 23 -14.31 -17.52 -1.51
C SER A 23 -15.04 -17.23 -2.85
N ASP A 24 -16.20 -16.58 -2.77
CA ASP A 24 -16.99 -16.22 -3.96
C ASP A 24 -16.65 -14.84 -4.52
N ALA A 25 -16.01 -13.95 -3.75
CA ALA A 25 -15.61 -12.62 -4.18
C ALA A 25 -14.42 -12.64 -5.15
N VAL A 26 -13.72 -13.71 -5.28
CA VAL A 26 -12.73 -13.86 -6.33
C VAL A 26 -13.42 -14.40 -7.57
N GLN A 27 -14.18 -13.55 -8.24
CA GLN A 27 -14.51 -13.76 -9.65
C GLN A 27 -13.21 -13.60 -10.45
N TYR A 28 -12.30 -14.52 -10.19
CA TYR A 28 -10.95 -14.53 -10.77
C TYR A 28 -10.93 -14.26 -12.29
N PRO A 29 -11.88 -14.76 -13.12
CA PRO A 29 -11.90 -14.42 -14.53
C PRO A 29 -12.16 -12.95 -14.84
N VAL A 30 -13.02 -12.29 -14.06
CA VAL A 30 -13.35 -10.86 -14.23
C VAL A 30 -12.17 -9.99 -13.78
N GLU A 31 -11.60 -10.31 -12.63
CA GLU A 31 -10.41 -9.61 -12.11
C GLU A 31 -9.19 -9.82 -13.00
N GLN A 32 -8.98 -11.03 -13.49
CA GLN A 32 -7.90 -11.34 -14.42
C GLN A 32 -8.03 -10.52 -15.70
N LYS A 33 -9.24 -10.41 -16.26
CA LYS A 33 -9.48 -9.60 -17.45
C LYS A 33 -9.16 -8.13 -17.18
N TRP A 34 -9.68 -7.59 -16.06
CA TRP A 34 -9.42 -6.21 -15.68
C TRP A 34 -7.91 -5.93 -15.49
N TRP A 35 -7.22 -6.80 -14.76
CA TRP A 35 -5.77 -6.67 -14.56
C TRP A 35 -5.00 -6.77 -15.88
N THR A 36 -5.40 -7.66 -16.77
CA THR A 36 -4.80 -7.80 -18.09
C THR A 36 -4.88 -6.50 -18.88
N GLU A 37 -6.08 -5.91 -18.97
CA GLU A 37 -6.32 -4.66 -19.68
C GLU A 37 -5.58 -3.47 -19.03
N ALA A 38 -5.59 -3.38 -17.71
CA ALA A 38 -4.88 -2.34 -16.97
C ALA A 38 -3.36 -2.45 -17.17
N LEU A 39 -2.80 -3.65 -17.04
CA LEU A 39 -1.37 -3.90 -17.22
C LEU A 39 -0.91 -3.64 -18.66
N ASP A 40 -1.72 -4.00 -19.66
CA ASP A 40 -1.41 -3.71 -21.08
C ASP A 40 -1.41 -2.20 -21.33
N THR A 41 -2.34 -1.48 -20.72
CA THR A 41 -2.41 -0.01 -20.78
C THR A 41 -1.15 0.62 -20.18
N VAL A 42 -0.80 0.31 -18.95
CA VAL A 42 0.37 0.92 -18.29
C VAL A 42 1.69 0.49 -18.95
N LYS A 43 1.76 -0.72 -19.51
CA LYS A 43 2.90 -1.15 -20.31
C LYS A 43 3.05 -0.28 -21.57
N SER A 44 1.96 0.02 -22.26
CA SER A 44 1.97 0.88 -23.47
C SER A 44 2.51 2.29 -23.18
N LEU A 45 2.37 2.76 -21.94
CA LEU A 45 2.92 4.03 -21.45
C LEU A 45 4.39 3.92 -21.03
N GLY A 46 5.02 2.76 -21.16
CA GLY A 46 6.43 2.53 -20.83
C GLY A 46 6.70 2.24 -19.36
N CYS A 47 5.68 2.06 -18.52
CA CYS A 47 5.84 1.72 -17.12
C CYS A 47 6.56 0.39 -16.94
N LYS A 48 7.42 0.32 -15.91
CA LYS A 48 8.20 -0.88 -15.55
C LYS A 48 7.69 -1.56 -14.28
N SER A 49 6.76 -0.93 -13.61
CA SER A 49 6.10 -1.46 -12.42
C SER A 49 4.66 -0.97 -12.33
N VAL A 50 3.86 -1.71 -11.59
CA VAL A 50 2.51 -1.34 -11.19
C VAL A 50 2.42 -1.49 -9.68
N THR A 51 1.72 -0.57 -9.03
CA THR A 51 1.55 -0.59 -7.58
C THR A 51 0.07 -0.66 -7.24
N MET A 52 -0.29 -1.58 -6.35
CA MET A 52 -1.58 -1.62 -5.69
C MET A 52 -1.47 -0.95 -4.33
N ALA A 53 -2.16 0.18 -4.18
CA ALA A 53 -2.23 0.90 -2.92
C ALA A 53 -3.44 0.39 -2.13
N LYS A 54 -3.19 -0.06 -0.92
CA LYS A 54 -4.15 -0.63 0.03
C LYS A 54 -4.75 -1.97 -0.41
N VAL A 55 -5.02 -2.81 0.55
CA VAL A 55 -5.93 -3.94 0.32
C VAL A 55 -7.37 -3.44 0.35
N PRO A 56 -8.27 -4.05 -0.43
CA PRO A 56 -9.67 -3.68 -0.40
C PRO A 56 -10.25 -3.76 1.02
N ALA A 57 -11.06 -2.76 1.41
CA ALA A 57 -11.55 -2.58 2.78
C ALA A 57 -12.68 -3.55 3.21
N PHE A 58 -12.90 -4.64 2.47
CA PHE A 58 -14.01 -5.55 2.70
C PHE A 58 -13.70 -6.71 3.66
N ALA A 59 -12.57 -6.69 4.32
CA ALA A 59 -12.22 -7.73 5.29
C ALA A 59 -11.41 -7.15 6.46
N PRO A 60 -11.49 -7.77 7.65
CA PRO A 60 -10.62 -7.44 8.77
C PRO A 60 -9.17 -7.62 8.36
N HIS A 61 -8.32 -6.60 8.62
CA HIS A 61 -6.91 -6.59 8.22
C HIS A 61 -6.00 -7.18 9.32
N ASP A 62 -6.49 -8.12 10.10
CA ASP A 62 -5.84 -8.55 11.34
C ASP A 62 -5.62 -10.05 11.46
N THR A 63 -6.10 -10.84 10.49
CA THR A 63 -5.99 -12.29 10.58
C THR A 63 -4.92 -12.87 9.67
N GLU A 64 -4.25 -13.91 10.15
CA GLU A 64 -3.26 -14.65 9.38
C GLU A 64 -3.86 -15.28 8.11
N GLN A 65 -5.12 -15.70 8.19
CA GLN A 65 -5.86 -16.23 7.05
C GLN A 65 -6.05 -15.17 5.96
N MET A 66 -6.39 -13.93 6.36
CA MET A 66 -6.53 -12.82 5.43
C MET A 66 -5.20 -12.48 4.76
N ALA A 67 -4.10 -12.44 5.52
CA ALA A 67 -2.78 -12.22 4.97
C ALA A 67 -2.42 -13.30 3.93
N THR A 68 -2.80 -14.55 4.15
CA THR A 68 -2.62 -15.64 3.18
C THR A 68 -3.42 -15.40 1.89
N THR A 69 -4.67 -14.97 2.04
CA THR A 69 -5.54 -14.65 0.88
C THR A 69 -4.97 -13.51 0.05
N TYR A 70 -4.52 -12.42 0.70
CA TYR A 70 -3.91 -11.29 -0.01
C TYR A 70 -2.57 -11.64 -0.63
N ALA A 71 -1.74 -12.42 0.03
CA ALA A 71 -0.48 -12.87 -0.55
C ALA A 71 -0.70 -13.66 -1.83
N ALA A 72 -1.64 -14.62 -1.82
CA ALA A 72 -2.00 -15.39 -3.01
C ALA A 72 -2.57 -14.50 -4.13
N TYR A 73 -3.37 -13.50 -3.78
CA TYR A 73 -3.89 -12.52 -4.73
C TYR A 73 -2.76 -11.69 -5.36
N PHE A 74 -1.85 -11.16 -4.56
CA PHE A 74 -0.71 -10.37 -5.03
C PHE A 74 0.21 -11.17 -5.94
N GLU A 75 0.44 -12.45 -5.62
CA GLU A 75 1.25 -13.32 -6.48
C GLU A 75 0.62 -13.59 -7.84
N ARG A 76 -0.71 -13.71 -7.90
CA ARG A 76 -1.42 -13.82 -9.19
C ARG A 76 -1.26 -12.56 -10.03
N VAL A 77 -1.45 -11.38 -9.43
CA VAL A 77 -1.26 -10.11 -10.14
C VAL A 77 0.20 -9.91 -10.54
N ALA A 78 1.13 -10.28 -9.66
CA ALA A 78 2.57 -10.23 -9.94
C ALA A 78 2.95 -11.13 -11.14
N ALA A 79 2.35 -12.31 -11.26
CA ALA A 79 2.55 -13.18 -12.42
C ALA A 79 2.09 -12.52 -13.73
N LEU A 80 0.89 -11.92 -13.74
CA LEU A 80 0.38 -11.18 -14.91
C LEU A 80 1.26 -9.97 -15.27
N ALA A 81 1.82 -9.27 -14.27
CA ALA A 81 2.75 -8.18 -14.49
C ALA A 81 4.09 -8.68 -15.06
N ALA A 82 4.60 -9.81 -14.55
CA ALA A 82 5.85 -10.40 -14.99
C ALA A 82 5.80 -10.87 -16.46
N GLU A 83 4.67 -11.43 -16.93
CA GLU A 83 4.44 -11.77 -18.35
C GLU A 83 4.64 -10.55 -19.27
N ARG A 84 4.47 -9.36 -18.75
CA ARG A 84 4.63 -8.07 -19.46
C ARG A 84 5.97 -7.40 -19.21
N GLY A 85 6.86 -8.07 -18.47
CA GLY A 85 8.16 -7.51 -18.08
C GLY A 85 8.07 -6.40 -17.05
N MET A 86 7.00 -6.36 -16.26
CA MET A 86 6.77 -5.38 -15.19
C MET A 86 6.87 -6.03 -13.81
N LYS A 87 7.18 -5.23 -12.80
CA LYS A 87 7.14 -5.62 -11.40
C LYS A 87 5.82 -5.21 -10.76
N PHE A 88 5.30 -6.06 -9.88
CA PHE A 88 4.17 -5.74 -9.02
C PHE A 88 4.67 -5.28 -7.66
N CYS A 89 4.12 -4.16 -7.17
CA CYS A 89 4.38 -3.62 -5.84
C CYS A 89 3.10 -3.54 -5.03
N TYR A 90 3.21 -3.87 -3.75
CA TYR A 90 2.20 -3.56 -2.75
C TYR A 90 2.60 -2.32 -1.95
N HIS A 91 1.66 -1.39 -1.78
CA HIS A 91 1.83 -0.17 -1.01
C HIS A 91 0.90 -0.23 0.21
N PRO A 92 1.45 -0.55 1.41
CA PRO A 92 0.65 -0.62 2.62
C PRO A 92 0.25 0.78 3.11
N SER A 93 -0.94 0.86 3.72
CA SER A 93 -1.40 2.04 4.46
C SER A 93 -0.86 2.04 5.89
N SER A 94 -1.03 3.17 6.59
CA SER A 94 -0.66 3.28 8.01
C SER A 94 -1.38 2.25 8.90
N ALA A 95 -2.63 1.93 8.60
CA ALA A 95 -3.37 0.88 9.33
C ALA A 95 -2.73 -0.50 9.17
N GLU A 96 -2.21 -0.81 7.98
CA GLU A 96 -1.57 -2.09 7.68
C GLU A 96 -0.13 -2.17 8.19
N LEU A 97 0.54 -1.03 8.32
CA LEU A 97 1.89 -0.92 8.90
C LEU A 97 1.86 -0.93 10.44
N LYS A 98 0.74 -0.54 11.06
CA LYS A 98 0.64 -0.48 12.51
C LYS A 98 0.69 -1.88 13.11
N ALA A 99 1.68 -2.11 13.99
CA ALA A 99 1.81 -3.38 14.68
C ALA A 99 0.77 -3.53 15.80
N THR A 100 0.21 -4.73 15.91
CA THR A 100 -0.56 -5.20 17.06
C THR A 100 0.20 -6.38 17.64
N ASP A 101 0.51 -6.35 18.94
CA ASP A 101 1.32 -7.39 19.60
C ASP A 101 2.68 -7.65 18.92
N GLY A 102 3.26 -6.61 18.34
CA GLY A 102 4.59 -6.66 17.72
C GLY A 102 4.63 -7.11 16.25
N VAL A 103 3.49 -7.44 15.65
CA VAL A 103 3.39 -7.85 14.24
C VAL A 103 2.37 -6.98 13.52
N SER A 104 2.72 -6.45 12.37
CA SER A 104 1.80 -5.71 11.52
C SER A 104 1.11 -6.63 10.51
N PHE A 105 -0.05 -6.20 9.99
CA PHE A 105 -0.70 -6.93 8.91
C PHE A 105 0.17 -6.96 7.63
N PHE A 106 0.92 -5.89 7.40
CA PHE A 106 1.92 -5.84 6.35
C PHE A 106 3.00 -6.92 6.52
N ASP A 107 3.52 -7.13 7.76
CA ASP A 107 4.51 -8.17 8.04
C ASP A 107 3.96 -9.57 7.74
N LEU A 108 2.70 -9.83 8.11
CA LEU A 108 2.04 -11.11 7.82
C LEU A 108 1.94 -11.37 6.32
N ILE A 109 1.52 -10.37 5.54
CA ILE A 109 1.48 -10.47 4.07
C ILE A 109 2.88 -10.67 3.50
N ALA A 110 3.85 -9.87 3.94
CA ALA A 110 5.21 -9.90 3.44
C ALA A 110 5.93 -11.23 3.66
N GLN A 111 5.62 -11.91 4.79
CA GLN A 111 6.14 -13.25 5.10
C GLN A 111 5.55 -14.35 4.20
N LYS A 112 4.32 -14.17 3.75
CA LYS A 112 3.60 -15.17 2.92
C LYS A 112 3.84 -14.98 1.43
N CYS A 113 4.20 -13.79 0.99
CA CYS A 113 4.51 -13.50 -0.41
C CYS A 113 5.88 -14.02 -0.84
N ASP A 114 5.93 -14.59 -2.03
CA ASP A 114 7.20 -14.88 -2.72
C ASP A 114 8.00 -13.57 -2.92
N LYS A 115 9.18 -13.52 -2.32
CA LYS A 115 10.07 -12.34 -2.33
C LYS A 115 10.59 -11.96 -3.71
N GLU A 116 10.57 -12.88 -4.66
CA GLU A 116 11.02 -12.63 -6.03
C GLU A 116 9.89 -12.09 -6.91
N LYS A 117 8.64 -12.19 -6.46
CA LYS A 117 7.45 -11.79 -7.22
C LYS A 117 6.81 -10.50 -6.73
N VAL A 118 6.69 -10.36 -5.40
CA VAL A 118 5.98 -9.23 -4.78
C VAL A 118 6.98 -8.27 -4.16
N TRP A 119 7.01 -7.07 -4.68
CA TRP A 119 7.82 -5.95 -4.23
C TRP A 119 6.99 -4.99 -3.39
N PHE A 120 7.64 -4.06 -2.71
CA PHE A 120 6.97 -3.07 -1.88
C PHE A 120 7.24 -1.65 -2.36
N GLN A 121 6.26 -0.79 -2.16
CA GLN A 121 6.38 0.64 -2.23
C GLN A 121 6.07 1.19 -0.85
N ILE A 122 7.01 1.89 -0.23
CA ILE A 122 6.86 2.42 1.13
C ILE A 122 6.61 3.93 1.03
N ASP A 123 5.56 4.38 1.72
CA ASP A 123 5.22 5.78 1.88
C ASP A 123 5.74 6.27 3.24
N THR A 124 6.50 7.36 3.20
CA THR A 124 7.15 7.92 4.39
C THR A 124 6.16 8.46 5.41
N PHE A 125 5.06 9.04 4.98
CA PHE A 125 4.04 9.59 5.87
C PHE A 125 3.10 8.52 6.42
N GLU A 126 2.75 7.51 5.64
CA GLU A 126 1.99 6.35 6.14
C GLU A 126 2.79 5.63 7.25
N ALA A 127 4.10 5.46 7.07
CA ALA A 127 4.96 4.89 8.10
C ALA A 127 5.01 5.78 9.35
N LEU A 128 5.17 7.10 9.18
CA LEU A 128 5.13 8.06 10.30
C LEU A 128 3.81 7.97 11.06
N GLN A 129 2.68 7.93 10.37
CA GLN A 129 1.35 7.80 10.99
C GLN A 129 1.17 6.47 11.72
N ALA A 130 1.78 5.42 11.25
CA ALA A 130 1.78 4.11 11.92
C ALA A 130 2.71 4.07 13.15
N GLY A 131 3.53 5.10 13.36
CA GLY A 131 4.57 5.10 14.39
C GLY A 131 5.75 4.19 14.06
N VAL A 132 5.97 3.89 12.78
CA VAL A 132 7.03 3.02 12.28
C VAL A 132 8.19 3.86 11.75
N ASP A 133 9.42 3.52 12.17
CA ASP A 133 10.62 4.13 11.61
C ASP A 133 10.88 3.60 10.19
N VAL A 134 10.84 4.51 9.20
CA VAL A 134 11.04 4.17 7.78
C VAL A 134 12.38 3.50 7.53
N ILE A 135 13.42 3.90 8.25
CA ILE A 135 14.77 3.34 8.06
C ILE A 135 14.81 1.89 8.52
N SER A 136 14.24 1.60 9.67
CA SER A 136 14.10 0.23 10.18
C SER A 136 13.28 -0.65 9.23
N LEU A 137 12.20 -0.10 8.66
CA LEU A 137 11.39 -0.80 7.68
C LEU A 137 12.16 -1.11 6.39
N LEU A 138 12.96 -0.17 5.89
CA LEU A 138 13.82 -0.37 4.73
C LEU A 138 14.89 -1.44 4.97
N GLU A 139 15.46 -1.50 6.17
CA GLU A 139 16.44 -2.51 6.56
C GLU A 139 15.80 -3.90 6.66
N GLN A 140 14.63 -4.00 7.30
CA GLN A 140 13.88 -5.25 7.45
C GLN A 140 13.54 -5.86 6.09
N TYR A 141 13.14 -5.02 5.13
CA TYR A 141 12.75 -5.46 3.78
C TYR A 141 13.78 -5.13 2.70
N LYS A 142 15.06 -5.11 3.08
CA LYS A 142 16.16 -4.86 2.15
C LYS A 142 16.08 -5.76 0.91
N GLY A 143 16.18 -5.13 -0.26
CA GLY A 143 16.09 -5.80 -1.56
C GLY A 143 14.67 -6.09 -2.03
N ARG A 144 13.64 -5.81 -1.22
CA ARG A 144 12.22 -5.97 -1.59
C ARG A 144 11.47 -4.65 -1.76
N VAL A 145 12.01 -3.52 -1.31
CA VAL A 145 11.43 -2.19 -1.51
C VAL A 145 11.91 -1.67 -2.85
N LEU A 146 10.99 -1.56 -3.82
CA LEU A 146 11.30 -1.07 -5.17
C LEU A 146 11.27 0.45 -5.23
N SER A 147 10.31 1.06 -4.57
CA SER A 147 10.08 2.51 -4.60
C SER A 147 9.73 3.09 -3.24
N LEU A 148 10.04 4.38 -3.09
CA LEU A 148 9.59 5.21 -1.98
C LEU A 148 8.62 6.27 -2.49
N HIS A 149 7.50 6.45 -1.80
CA HIS A 149 6.74 7.68 -1.84
C HIS A 149 7.31 8.63 -0.80
N LEU A 150 7.84 9.75 -1.27
CA LEU A 150 8.20 10.87 -0.41
C LEU A 150 6.94 11.69 -0.19
N HIS A 151 6.31 11.45 0.93
CA HIS A 151 5.07 12.07 1.35
C HIS A 151 5.26 12.69 2.73
N ASP A 152 4.79 13.91 2.90
CA ASP A 152 4.84 14.69 4.12
C ASP A 152 3.43 15.20 4.47
N ARG A 153 3.26 15.96 5.52
CA ARG A 153 1.96 16.57 5.89
C ARG A 153 1.37 17.43 4.77
N SER A 154 2.21 18.13 4.04
CA SER A 154 1.88 18.92 2.88
C SER A 154 3.09 18.91 1.94
N VAL A 155 3.77 20.03 1.75
CA VAL A 155 4.99 20.10 0.93
C VAL A 155 6.10 19.24 1.52
N VAL A 156 6.68 18.37 0.73
CA VAL A 156 7.76 17.46 1.15
C VAL A 156 8.96 18.27 1.65
N CYS A 157 9.53 17.87 2.78
CA CYS A 157 10.59 18.49 3.55
C CYS A 157 10.19 19.75 4.36
N ASP A 158 8.93 20.17 4.36
CA ASP A 158 8.52 21.37 5.11
C ASP A 158 8.17 21.08 6.58
N SER A 159 7.70 19.87 6.92
CA SER A 159 7.28 19.56 8.30
C SER A 159 8.45 19.43 9.28
N GLY A 160 9.61 18.99 8.82
CA GLY A 160 10.76 18.66 9.65
C GLY A 160 10.59 17.37 10.48
N GLU A 161 9.49 16.61 10.30
CA GLU A 161 9.25 15.37 11.03
C GLU A 161 9.98 14.18 10.43
N ILE A 162 10.31 14.24 9.14
CA ILE A 162 10.99 13.18 8.38
C ILE A 162 12.31 13.71 7.83
N ASP A 163 13.40 13.03 8.15
CA ASP A 163 14.70 13.29 7.53
C ASP A 163 14.78 12.60 6.16
N PHE A 164 14.24 13.27 5.15
CA PHE A 164 14.16 12.74 3.79
C PHE A 164 15.53 12.42 3.19
N ASP A 165 16.57 13.21 3.49
CA ASP A 165 17.92 12.94 2.97
C ASP A 165 18.43 11.60 3.49
N LYS A 166 18.28 11.35 4.79
CA LYS A 166 18.67 10.09 5.42
C LYS A 166 17.84 8.91 4.91
N VAL A 167 16.52 9.10 4.73
CA VAL A 167 15.61 8.06 4.19
C VAL A 167 16.00 7.70 2.76
N ILE A 168 16.24 8.67 1.89
CA ILE A 168 16.64 8.44 0.49
C ILE A 168 17.98 7.71 0.42
N LYS A 169 18.97 8.18 1.20
CA LYS A 169 20.28 7.53 1.28
C LYS A 169 20.15 6.06 1.66
N ARG A 170 19.43 5.79 2.76
CA ARG A 170 19.23 4.40 3.22
C ARG A 170 18.40 3.60 2.22
N GLY A 171 17.40 4.21 1.59
CA GLY A 171 16.62 3.58 0.52
C GLY A 171 17.50 3.04 -0.60
N TYR A 172 18.41 3.83 -1.12
CA TYR A 172 19.36 3.37 -2.14
C TYR A 172 20.30 2.26 -1.65
N GLU A 173 20.79 2.33 -0.42
CA GLU A 173 21.60 1.28 0.20
C GLU A 173 20.81 -0.03 0.38
N CYS A 174 19.49 0.07 0.56
CA CYS A 174 18.58 -1.06 0.67
C CYS A 174 18.04 -1.55 -0.67
N GLY A 175 18.36 -0.88 -1.79
CA GLY A 175 18.03 -1.36 -3.14
C GLY A 175 16.85 -0.66 -3.81
N VAL A 176 16.31 0.40 -3.22
CA VAL A 176 15.26 1.24 -3.84
C VAL A 176 15.74 1.78 -5.19
N LYS A 177 14.86 1.76 -6.19
CA LYS A 177 15.16 2.16 -7.57
C LYS A 177 14.40 3.40 -8.03
N LEU A 178 13.30 3.72 -7.37
CA LEU A 178 12.41 4.80 -7.77
C LEU A 178 11.99 5.62 -6.56
N ILE A 179 12.12 6.93 -6.69
CA ILE A 179 11.65 7.92 -5.73
C ILE A 179 10.50 8.68 -6.38
N ILE A 180 9.37 8.74 -5.69
CA ILE A 180 8.14 9.39 -6.16
C ILE A 180 7.74 10.44 -5.14
N VAL A 181 7.55 11.68 -5.58
CA VAL A 181 6.98 12.75 -4.75
C VAL A 181 5.47 12.59 -4.74
N GLU A 182 4.89 12.37 -3.58
CA GLU A 182 3.45 12.29 -3.41
C GLU A 182 2.91 13.51 -2.67
N GLN A 183 1.77 14.02 -3.14
CA GLN A 183 1.13 15.20 -2.58
C GLN A 183 -0.37 14.96 -2.40
N ARG A 184 -0.84 14.84 -1.14
CA ARG A 184 -2.26 14.61 -0.82
C ARG A 184 -2.93 15.82 -0.16
N HIS A 185 -2.20 16.58 0.62
CA HIS A 185 -2.71 17.76 1.33
C HIS A 185 -2.03 19.03 0.79
N PHE A 186 -2.82 20.05 0.54
CA PHE A 186 -2.36 21.24 -0.15
C PHE A 186 -2.53 22.48 0.73
N THR A 187 -1.44 23.10 1.12
CA THR A 187 -1.39 24.40 1.82
C THR A 187 -1.24 25.56 0.85
N LEU A 188 -0.93 25.27 -0.40
CA LEU A 188 -0.81 26.17 -1.53
C LEU A 188 -1.65 25.62 -2.70
N PRO A 189 -1.83 26.33 -3.82
CA PRO A 189 -2.38 25.74 -5.02
C PRO A 189 -1.67 24.42 -5.38
N PRO A 190 -2.39 23.36 -5.79
CA PRO A 190 -1.82 22.01 -5.93
C PRO A 190 -0.51 21.94 -6.71
N MET A 191 -0.43 22.61 -7.87
CA MET A 191 0.79 22.62 -8.68
C MET A 191 1.97 23.26 -7.97
N ASN A 192 1.72 24.32 -7.18
CA ASN A 192 2.77 24.99 -6.42
C ASN A 192 3.31 24.08 -5.29
N CYS A 193 2.42 23.29 -4.64
CA CYS A 193 2.87 22.29 -3.66
C CYS A 193 3.76 21.23 -4.31
N VAL A 194 3.36 20.71 -5.47
CA VAL A 194 4.14 19.69 -6.20
C VAL A 194 5.49 20.26 -6.64
N GLU A 195 5.50 21.45 -7.25
CA GLU A 195 6.72 22.11 -7.69
C GLU A 195 7.68 22.35 -6.53
N ARG A 196 7.18 22.91 -5.43
CA ARG A 196 7.98 23.14 -4.23
C ARG A 196 8.50 21.87 -3.61
N SER A 197 7.67 20.82 -3.52
CA SER A 197 8.10 19.50 -3.04
C SER A 197 9.24 18.94 -3.89
N LEU A 198 9.11 19.02 -5.22
CA LEU A 198 10.16 18.59 -6.12
C LEU A 198 11.44 19.40 -5.94
N GLN A 199 11.33 20.73 -5.87
CA GLN A 199 12.47 21.61 -5.63
C GLN A 199 13.19 21.26 -4.32
N ASN A 200 12.44 21.08 -3.22
CA ASN A 200 13.02 20.69 -1.94
C ASN A 200 13.77 19.37 -2.06
N VAL A 201 13.16 18.35 -2.67
CA VAL A 201 13.77 17.02 -2.84
C VAL A 201 15.06 17.12 -3.67
N LEU A 202 15.07 17.89 -4.74
CA LEU A 202 16.25 18.07 -5.61
C LEU A 202 17.44 18.77 -4.91
N THR A 203 17.21 19.45 -3.78
CA THR A 203 18.29 20.04 -2.97
C THR A 203 18.96 19.07 -2.01
N LEU A 204 18.35 17.90 -1.79
CA LEU A 204 18.89 16.89 -0.85
C LEU A 204 20.16 16.26 -1.43
N ALA A 205 21.17 16.09 -0.57
CA ALA A 205 22.48 15.60 -0.98
C ALA A 205 22.48 14.15 -1.48
N SER A 206 21.52 13.35 -1.02
CA SER A 206 21.40 11.93 -1.35
C SER A 206 20.66 11.66 -2.67
N VAL A 207 19.98 12.66 -3.26
CA VAL A 207 19.23 12.46 -4.51
C VAL A 207 20.19 12.24 -5.68
N ARG A 208 19.85 11.23 -6.50
CA ARG A 208 20.59 10.89 -7.74
C ARG A 208 19.64 11.09 -8.93
N LEU A 209 20.04 11.90 -9.88
CA LEU A 209 19.33 12.16 -11.12
C LEU A 209 19.84 11.26 -12.25
#